data_a9f2a7ec5f5d09997a359b748657293c
#
_entry.id   a9f2a7ec5f5d09997a359b748657293c
#
_cell.length_a   1.000
_cell.length_b   1.000
_cell.length_c   1.000
_cell.angle_alpha   90.00
_cell.angle_beta   90.00
_cell.angle_gamma   90.00
#
_symmetry.space_group_name_H-M   'P 1'
#
loop_
_entity.id
_entity.type
_entity.pdbx_description
1 polymer ?
#
loop_
_entity_poly.entity_id
_entity_poly.type
_entity_poly.pdbx_seq_one_letter_code
_entity_poly.pdbx_strand_id
1 'polypeptide(L)'
;MHAQQVTLRKMTPAEYHAATEHRESESVRVLSRLIPEELARERVRRGTARFLPDGLDTAGHHLLAAENGSGEVVGNAWIGPDPSQVSGTATSAWLYDINVFALFRRRGYGSGILAAAEEFIAREGRTALALNVVGDNEAAIALYRSNGYEVSSMSMRKSL
;
A
#
# COMPACT_ATOMS: atom_id res chain seq x y z
N MET A 1 -11.71 -2.52 18.02
CA MET A 1 -10.26 -2.48 18.32
C MET A 1 -9.77 -1.06 18.06
N HIS A 2 -9.11 -0.48 19.01
CA HIS A 2 -8.58 0.87 18.87
C HIS A 2 -7.35 0.87 17.94
N ALA A 3 -7.26 1.92 17.11
CA ALA A 3 -6.08 2.15 16.29
C ALA A 3 -4.85 2.37 17.19
N GLN A 4 -3.76 1.70 16.85
CA GLN A 4 -2.47 1.91 17.52
C GLN A 4 -1.77 3.11 16.88
N GLN A 5 -1.20 3.96 17.70
CA GLN A 5 -0.44 5.10 17.21
C GLN A 5 0.86 4.62 16.55
N VAL A 6 1.10 5.10 15.35
CA VAL A 6 2.35 4.85 14.62
C VAL A 6 2.91 6.16 14.06
N THR A 7 4.21 6.18 13.84
CA THR A 7 4.92 7.25 13.15
C THR A 7 5.45 6.70 11.83
N LEU A 8 5.23 7.42 10.73
CA LEU A 8 5.78 7.08 9.42
C LEU A 8 7.08 7.84 9.17
N ARG A 9 8.08 7.13 8.69
CA ARG A 9 9.35 7.70 8.22
C ARG A 9 9.77 7.06 6.92
N LYS A 10 10.65 7.69 6.15
CA LYS A 10 11.25 7.09 4.96
C LYS A 10 11.94 5.77 5.32
N MET A 11 11.75 4.75 4.49
CA MET A 11 12.47 3.49 4.63
C MET A 11 13.98 3.68 4.47
N THR A 12 14.74 2.86 5.17
CA THR A 12 16.15 2.63 4.83
C THR A 12 16.24 1.79 3.55
N PRO A 13 17.39 1.78 2.84
CA PRO A 13 17.58 0.90 1.67
C PRO A 13 17.31 -0.57 1.97
N ALA A 14 17.70 -1.07 3.15
CA ALA A 14 17.46 -2.45 3.56
C ALA A 14 15.95 -2.73 3.78
N GLU A 15 15.24 -1.81 4.41
CA GLU A 15 13.79 -1.91 4.60
C GLU A 15 13.04 -1.86 3.26
N TYR A 16 13.45 -1.00 2.36
CA TYR A 16 12.90 -0.92 1.01
C TYR A 16 13.10 -2.23 0.24
N HIS A 17 14.29 -2.81 0.29
CA HIS A 17 14.59 -4.09 -0.35
C HIS A 17 13.70 -5.20 0.18
N ALA A 18 13.60 -5.35 1.50
CA ALA A 18 12.76 -6.35 2.15
C ALA A 18 11.26 -6.15 1.84
N ALA A 19 10.78 -4.92 1.86
CA ALA A 19 9.39 -4.59 1.53
C ALA A 19 9.06 -4.88 0.07
N THR A 20 9.96 -4.58 -0.85
CA THR A 20 9.80 -4.86 -2.28
C THR A 20 9.77 -6.36 -2.54
N GLU A 21 10.69 -7.11 -1.96
CA GLU A 21 10.74 -8.58 -2.09
C GLU A 21 9.44 -9.21 -1.57
N HIS A 22 8.97 -8.81 -0.40
CA HIS A 22 7.71 -9.29 0.16
C HIS A 22 6.51 -8.98 -0.75
N ARG A 23 6.38 -7.74 -1.20
CA ARG A 23 5.28 -7.29 -2.07
C ARG A 23 5.29 -8.03 -3.41
N GLU A 24 6.45 -8.17 -4.02
CA GLU A 24 6.60 -8.88 -5.28
C GLU A 24 6.27 -10.36 -5.14
N SER A 25 6.72 -11.01 -4.07
CA SER A 25 6.39 -12.42 -3.77
C SER A 25 4.89 -12.63 -3.61
N GLU A 26 4.19 -11.76 -2.89
CA GLU A 26 2.74 -11.83 -2.74
C GLU A 26 2.02 -11.62 -4.08
N SER A 27 2.46 -10.66 -4.88
CA SER A 27 1.88 -10.40 -6.20
C SER A 27 2.10 -11.57 -7.15
N VAL A 28 3.28 -12.18 -7.15
CA VAL A 28 3.59 -13.39 -7.94
C VAL A 28 2.70 -14.55 -7.50
N ARG A 29 2.52 -14.75 -6.19
CA ARG A 29 1.66 -15.81 -5.66
C ARG A 29 0.22 -15.69 -6.15
N VAL A 30 -0.32 -14.48 -6.17
CA VAL A 30 -1.68 -14.21 -6.67
C VAL A 30 -1.77 -14.41 -8.19
N LEU A 31 -0.82 -13.84 -8.93
CA LEU A 31 -0.83 -13.86 -10.39
C LEU A 31 -0.55 -15.26 -10.97
N SER A 32 0.22 -16.08 -10.27
CA SER A 32 0.53 -17.47 -10.66
C SER A 32 -0.68 -18.40 -10.67
N ARG A 33 -1.81 -17.96 -10.11
CA ARG A 33 -3.09 -18.67 -10.25
C ARG A 33 -3.69 -18.53 -11.65
N LEU A 34 -3.26 -17.57 -12.42
CA LEU A 34 -3.82 -17.21 -13.72
C LEU A 34 -2.84 -17.44 -14.88
N ILE A 35 -1.54 -17.31 -14.63
CA ILE A 35 -0.47 -17.44 -15.64
C ILE A 35 0.72 -18.21 -15.06
N PRO A 36 1.61 -18.78 -15.92
CA PRO A 36 2.83 -19.43 -15.46
C PRO A 36 3.69 -18.55 -14.55
N GLU A 37 4.30 -19.14 -13.54
CA GLU A 37 5.05 -18.42 -12.50
C GLU A 37 6.16 -17.51 -13.06
N GLU A 38 6.90 -17.98 -14.06
CA GLU A 38 7.96 -17.16 -14.69
C GLU A 38 7.42 -15.89 -15.32
N LEU A 39 6.28 -16.00 -16.02
CA LEU A 39 5.60 -14.83 -16.59
C LEU A 39 5.05 -13.90 -15.49
N ALA A 40 4.56 -14.49 -14.40
CA ALA A 40 4.10 -13.72 -13.25
C ALA A 40 5.25 -12.91 -12.64
N ARG A 41 6.41 -13.54 -12.43
CA ARG A 41 7.61 -12.87 -11.90
C ARG A 41 8.08 -11.73 -12.80
N GLU A 42 8.12 -11.95 -14.10
CA GLU A 42 8.52 -10.91 -15.06
C GLU A 42 7.54 -9.74 -15.06
N ARG A 43 6.24 -10.02 -15.10
CA ARG A 43 5.19 -9.00 -15.07
C ARG A 43 5.22 -8.16 -13.80
N VAL A 44 5.41 -8.80 -12.65
CA VAL A 44 5.50 -8.11 -11.36
C VAL A 44 6.74 -7.20 -11.29
N ARG A 45 7.90 -7.68 -11.72
CA ARG A 45 9.12 -6.87 -11.79
C ARG A 45 8.99 -5.67 -12.72
N ARG A 46 8.39 -5.86 -13.89
CA ARG A 46 8.10 -4.74 -14.80
C ARG A 46 7.17 -3.71 -14.20
N GLY A 47 6.15 -4.16 -13.46
CA GLY A 47 5.25 -3.28 -12.72
C GLY A 47 5.98 -2.44 -11.69
N THR A 48 6.83 -3.06 -10.88
CA THR A 48 7.66 -2.34 -9.90
C THR A 48 8.56 -1.31 -10.58
N ALA A 49 9.28 -1.70 -11.63
CA ALA A 49 10.17 -0.81 -12.37
C ALA A 49 9.42 0.36 -13.03
N ARG A 50 8.19 0.14 -13.47
CA ARG A 50 7.34 1.18 -14.05
C ARG A 50 6.91 2.24 -13.04
N PHE A 51 6.50 1.82 -11.85
CA PHE A 51 6.03 2.73 -10.80
C PHE A 51 7.17 3.35 -10.00
N LEU A 52 8.25 2.61 -9.81
CA LEU A 52 9.41 3.01 -9.00
C LEU A 52 10.70 2.91 -9.83
N PRO A 53 10.84 3.71 -10.92
CA PRO A 53 12.02 3.65 -11.78
C PRO A 53 13.32 3.99 -11.04
N ASP A 54 13.26 4.82 -10.02
CA ASP A 54 14.40 5.22 -9.19
C ASP A 54 14.33 4.57 -7.78
N GLY A 55 13.58 3.47 -7.64
CA GLY A 55 13.44 2.73 -6.39
C GLY A 55 12.92 3.60 -5.26
N LEU A 56 13.63 3.57 -4.13
CA LEU A 56 13.31 4.33 -2.93
C LEU A 56 13.26 5.85 -3.15
N ASP A 57 13.97 6.35 -4.17
CA ASP A 57 14.09 7.78 -4.46
C ASP A 57 13.21 8.24 -5.62
N THR A 58 12.26 7.43 -6.04
CA THR A 58 11.31 7.79 -7.10
C THR A 58 10.49 9.01 -6.70
N ALA A 59 10.55 10.05 -7.54
CA ALA A 59 9.86 11.31 -7.29
C ALA A 59 8.35 11.12 -7.12
N GLY A 60 7.77 11.78 -6.12
CA GLY A 60 6.33 11.74 -5.82
C GLY A 60 5.85 10.46 -5.12
N HIS A 61 6.71 9.46 -4.96
CA HIS A 61 6.43 8.24 -4.22
C HIS A 61 7.09 8.24 -2.84
N HIS A 62 6.36 7.76 -1.85
CA HIS A 62 6.79 7.69 -0.46
C HIS A 62 6.74 6.24 0.01
N LEU A 63 7.90 5.66 0.22
CA LEU A 63 8.10 4.32 0.76
C LEU A 63 8.42 4.48 2.25
N LEU A 64 7.45 4.17 3.10
CA LEU A 64 7.46 4.56 4.51
C LEU A 64 7.44 3.34 5.42
N ALA A 65 8.33 3.35 6.41
CA ALA A 65 8.29 2.42 7.55
C ALA A 65 7.38 2.99 8.64
N ALA A 66 6.62 2.13 9.27
CA ALA A 66 5.73 2.47 10.38
C ALA A 66 6.33 1.99 11.70
N GLU A 67 6.60 2.92 12.59
CA GLU A 67 7.13 2.66 13.94
C GLU A 67 6.05 2.83 14.99
N ASN A 68 6.03 1.93 15.97
CA ASN A 68 5.17 2.07 17.15
C ASN A 68 5.81 3.01 18.20
N GLY A 69 5.10 3.22 19.30
CA GLY A 69 5.57 4.09 20.39
C GLY A 69 6.86 3.61 21.08
N SER A 70 7.27 2.35 20.87
CA SER A 70 8.52 1.78 21.39
C SER A 70 9.66 1.85 20.38
N GLY A 71 9.44 2.42 19.19
CA GLY A 71 10.44 2.51 18.12
C GLY A 71 10.62 1.23 17.31
N GLU A 72 9.74 0.24 17.48
CA GLU A 72 9.74 -0.97 16.67
C GLU A 72 9.05 -0.72 15.34
N VAL A 73 9.64 -1.21 14.24
CA VAL A 73 9.01 -1.19 12.92
C VAL A 73 7.95 -2.30 12.86
N VAL A 74 6.71 -1.92 12.77
CA VAL A 74 5.54 -2.82 12.82
C VAL A 74 4.93 -3.11 11.45
N GLY A 75 5.31 -2.34 10.45
CA GLY A 75 4.80 -2.46 9.09
C GLY A 75 5.32 -1.36 8.19
N ASN A 76 4.67 -1.20 7.05
CA ASN A 76 5.04 -0.20 6.06
C ASN A 76 3.85 0.24 5.22
N ALA A 77 4.04 1.35 4.49
CA ALA A 77 3.11 1.86 3.51
C ALA A 77 3.85 2.42 2.30
N TRP A 78 3.23 2.29 1.13
CA TRP A 78 3.66 2.96 -0.09
C TRP A 78 2.55 3.88 -0.57
N ILE A 79 2.83 5.17 -0.57
CA ILE A 79 1.91 6.24 -0.99
C ILE A 79 2.52 6.94 -2.19
N GLY A 80 1.70 7.30 -3.14
CA GLY A 80 2.17 8.02 -4.34
C GLY A 80 1.06 8.72 -5.07
N PRO A 81 1.31 9.13 -6.33
CA PRO A 81 0.30 9.80 -7.15
C PRO A 81 -0.89 8.89 -7.43
N ASP A 82 -2.08 9.44 -7.43
CA ASP A 82 -3.28 8.74 -7.88
C ASP A 82 -3.22 8.54 -9.39
N PRO A 83 -3.14 7.28 -9.88
CA PRO A 83 -2.99 7.01 -11.31
C PRO A 83 -4.23 7.39 -12.15
N SER A 84 -5.37 7.65 -11.51
CA SER A 84 -6.59 8.09 -12.18
C SER A 84 -6.66 9.61 -12.39
N GLN A 85 -5.74 10.38 -11.80
CA GLN A 85 -5.77 11.84 -11.82
C GLN A 85 -4.65 12.44 -12.68
N VAL A 86 -4.97 13.57 -13.32
CA VAL A 86 -3.99 14.29 -14.13
C VAL A 86 -3.00 15.04 -13.22
N SER A 87 -1.72 14.93 -13.57
CA SER A 87 -0.67 15.65 -12.85
C SER A 87 -0.93 17.15 -12.80
N GLY A 88 -0.71 17.76 -11.64
CA GLY A 88 -0.92 19.18 -11.41
C GLY A 88 -2.33 19.59 -10.98
N THR A 89 -3.33 18.72 -11.15
CA THR A 89 -4.71 18.95 -10.69
C THR A 89 -5.13 17.92 -9.64
N ALA A 90 -4.25 17.00 -9.29
CA ALA A 90 -4.54 15.90 -8.40
C ALA A 90 -4.81 16.38 -6.97
N THR A 91 -6.00 16.05 -6.45
CA THR A 91 -6.42 16.30 -5.08
C THR A 91 -6.31 15.07 -4.20
N SER A 92 -6.20 13.88 -4.79
CA SER A 92 -6.03 12.63 -4.06
C SER A 92 -4.62 12.05 -4.23
N ALA A 93 -4.20 11.32 -3.20
CA ALA A 93 -3.05 10.42 -3.26
C ALA A 93 -3.53 8.98 -3.35
N TRP A 94 -2.63 8.06 -3.69
CA TRP A 94 -2.91 6.65 -3.83
C TRP A 94 -2.08 5.82 -2.85
N LEU A 95 -2.76 4.95 -2.13
CA LEU A 95 -2.12 3.92 -1.31
C LEU A 95 -1.87 2.69 -2.18
N TYR A 96 -0.61 2.52 -2.59
CA TYR A 96 -0.19 1.40 -3.44
C TYR A 96 -0.04 0.10 -2.66
N ASP A 97 0.40 0.21 -1.41
CA ASP A 97 0.59 -0.95 -0.54
C ASP A 97 0.53 -0.55 0.93
N ILE A 98 0.02 -1.44 1.75
CA ILE A 98 0.06 -1.38 3.20
C ILE A 98 0.35 -2.79 3.72
N ASN A 99 1.29 -2.92 4.62
CA ASN A 99 1.64 -4.19 5.24
C ASN A 99 1.86 -4.02 6.74
N VAL A 100 1.18 -4.84 7.52
CA VAL A 100 1.47 -5.03 8.95
C VAL A 100 2.23 -6.34 9.10
N PHE A 101 3.38 -6.30 9.71
CA PHE A 101 4.21 -7.49 9.89
C PHE A 101 3.48 -8.55 10.73
N ALA A 102 3.69 -9.82 10.42
CA ALA A 102 2.92 -10.93 10.98
C ALA A 102 2.83 -10.91 12.52
N LEU A 103 3.92 -10.58 13.20
CA LEU A 103 3.98 -10.50 14.66
C LEU A 103 3.09 -9.37 15.28
N PHE A 104 2.73 -8.40 14.46
CA PHE A 104 1.98 -7.22 14.89
C PHE A 104 0.54 -7.18 14.40
N ARG A 105 0.09 -8.21 13.69
CA ARG A 105 -1.27 -8.29 13.15
C ARG A 105 -2.32 -8.45 14.25
N ARG A 106 -3.56 -8.02 13.92
CA ARG A 106 -4.73 -8.10 14.80
C ARG A 106 -4.57 -7.31 16.11
N ARG A 107 -3.77 -6.24 16.08
CA ARG A 107 -3.52 -5.37 17.23
C ARG A 107 -3.89 -3.90 16.98
N GLY A 108 -4.49 -3.58 15.83
CA GLY A 108 -4.90 -2.21 15.47
C GLY A 108 -3.83 -1.40 14.73
N TYR A 109 -2.70 -1.99 14.34
CA TYR A 109 -1.64 -1.28 13.58
C TYR A 109 -2.05 -0.93 12.16
N GLY A 110 -2.86 -1.74 11.48
CA GLY A 110 -3.39 -1.41 10.16
C GLY A 110 -4.16 -0.10 10.17
N SER A 111 -5.06 0.08 11.11
CA SER A 111 -5.79 1.34 11.31
C SER A 111 -4.86 2.49 11.69
N GLY A 112 -3.84 2.24 12.49
CA GLY A 112 -2.83 3.22 12.85
C GLY A 112 -2.01 3.70 11.66
N ILE A 113 -1.59 2.79 10.78
CA ILE A 113 -0.86 3.11 9.55
C ILE A 113 -1.74 3.93 8.60
N LEU A 114 -3.01 3.55 8.43
CA LEU A 114 -3.96 4.32 7.61
C LEU A 114 -4.13 5.75 8.14
N ALA A 115 -4.35 5.92 9.43
CA ALA A 115 -4.49 7.24 10.03
C ALA A 115 -3.23 8.10 9.84
N ALA A 116 -2.05 7.51 10.03
CA ALA A 116 -0.79 8.21 9.82
C ALA A 116 -0.55 8.56 8.33
N ALA A 117 -0.96 7.68 7.41
CA ALA A 117 -0.89 7.94 5.97
C ALA A 117 -1.83 9.09 5.57
N GLU A 118 -3.05 9.11 6.07
CA GLU A 118 -4.03 10.18 5.83
C GLU A 118 -3.49 11.52 6.32
N GLU A 119 -2.93 11.56 7.52
CA GLU A 119 -2.30 12.77 8.07
C GLU A 119 -1.09 13.21 7.24
N PHE A 120 -0.27 12.27 6.79
CA PHE A 120 0.88 12.54 5.94
C PHE A 120 0.48 13.25 4.64
N ILE A 121 -0.51 12.71 3.91
CA ILE A 121 -0.95 13.31 2.65
C ILE A 121 -1.73 14.61 2.83
N ALA A 122 -2.46 14.76 3.95
CA ALA A 122 -3.15 16.00 4.29
C ALA A 122 -2.15 17.16 4.49
N ARG A 123 -1.00 16.90 5.10
CA ARG A 123 0.08 17.87 5.24
C ARG A 123 0.68 18.29 3.89
N GLU A 124 0.60 17.42 2.88
CA GLU A 124 1.00 17.74 1.50
C GLU A 124 -0.11 18.43 0.68
N GLY A 125 -1.21 18.79 1.32
CA GLY A 125 -2.34 19.48 0.69
C GLY A 125 -3.30 18.56 -0.08
N ARG A 126 -3.21 17.24 0.09
CA ARG A 126 -4.16 16.30 -0.50
C ARG A 126 -5.41 16.19 0.35
N THR A 127 -6.55 16.00 -0.30
CA THR A 127 -7.87 15.96 0.34
C THR A 127 -8.50 14.57 0.36
N ALA A 128 -7.89 13.58 -0.31
CA ALA A 128 -8.36 12.21 -0.33
C ALA A 128 -7.19 11.23 -0.45
N LEU A 129 -7.34 10.06 0.15
CA LEU A 129 -6.50 8.88 -0.04
C LEU A 129 -7.36 7.80 -0.69
N ALA A 130 -6.98 7.36 -1.88
CA ALA A 130 -7.65 6.32 -2.62
C ALA A 130 -6.77 5.07 -2.73
N LEU A 131 -7.40 3.94 -2.98
CA LEU A 131 -6.71 2.66 -3.13
C LEU A 131 -7.53 1.71 -3.98
N ASN A 132 -6.90 0.64 -4.44
CA ASN A 132 -7.57 -0.50 -5.04
C ASN A 132 -7.40 -1.73 -4.14
N VAL A 133 -8.45 -2.51 -3.97
CA VAL A 133 -8.42 -3.75 -3.21
C VAL A 133 -9.12 -4.86 -4.00
N VAL A 134 -8.51 -6.04 -4.00
CA VAL A 134 -9.10 -7.21 -4.66
C VAL A 134 -10.33 -7.66 -3.88
N GLY A 135 -11.43 -7.97 -4.60
CA GLY A 135 -12.74 -8.22 -4.01
C GLY A 135 -12.84 -9.42 -3.06
N ASP A 136 -11.90 -10.36 -3.12
CA ASP A 136 -11.81 -11.51 -2.21
C ASP A 136 -10.91 -11.28 -0.98
N ASN A 137 -10.28 -10.11 -0.89
CA ASN A 137 -9.48 -9.73 0.28
C ASN A 137 -10.36 -9.15 1.38
N GLU A 138 -11.14 -10.01 2.03
CA GLU A 138 -12.12 -9.62 3.05
C GLU A 138 -11.49 -8.89 4.24
N ALA A 139 -10.29 -9.29 4.66
CA ALA A 139 -9.60 -8.66 5.78
C ALA A 139 -9.21 -7.21 5.47
N ALA A 140 -8.69 -6.95 4.28
CA ALA A 140 -8.35 -5.60 3.83
C ALA A 140 -9.60 -4.74 3.65
N ILE A 141 -10.64 -5.29 3.02
CA ILE A 141 -11.93 -4.58 2.83
C ILE A 141 -12.53 -4.19 4.18
N ALA A 142 -12.51 -5.09 5.16
CA ALA A 142 -12.99 -4.81 6.51
C ALA A 142 -12.18 -3.70 7.19
N LEU A 143 -10.84 -3.73 7.04
CA LEU A 143 -9.95 -2.68 7.55
C LEU A 143 -10.31 -1.32 6.94
N TYR A 144 -10.42 -1.23 5.64
CA TYR A 144 -10.71 0.03 4.95
C TYR A 144 -12.10 0.57 5.33
N ARG A 145 -13.13 -0.27 5.28
CA ARG A 145 -14.49 0.14 5.66
C ARG A 145 -14.59 0.62 7.09
N SER A 146 -13.93 -0.07 8.03
CA SER A 146 -13.91 0.34 9.44
C SER A 146 -13.19 1.67 9.68
N ASN A 147 -12.36 2.11 8.72
CA ASN A 147 -11.68 3.40 8.74
C ASN A 147 -12.32 4.46 7.81
N GLY A 148 -13.56 4.23 7.37
CA GLY A 148 -14.35 5.22 6.64
C GLY A 148 -14.13 5.23 5.12
N TYR A 149 -13.44 4.23 4.56
CA TYR A 149 -13.30 4.11 3.11
C TYR A 149 -14.57 3.56 2.48
N GLU A 150 -14.96 4.17 1.38
CA GLU A 150 -16.14 3.80 0.62
C GLU A 150 -15.77 3.33 -0.79
N VAL A 151 -16.59 2.45 -1.35
CA VAL A 151 -16.39 1.98 -2.72
C VAL A 151 -16.74 3.10 -3.70
N SER A 152 -15.76 3.56 -4.48
CA SER A 152 -15.94 4.57 -5.52
C SER A 152 -16.24 3.97 -6.90
N SER A 153 -15.69 2.78 -7.17
CA SER A 153 -15.95 2.02 -8.40
C SER A 153 -15.80 0.53 -8.12
N MET A 154 -16.41 -0.30 -8.96
CA MET A 154 -16.35 -1.75 -8.81
C MET A 154 -16.20 -2.40 -10.18
N SER A 155 -15.26 -3.34 -10.32
CA SER A 155 -15.14 -4.21 -11.49
C SER A 155 -15.74 -5.59 -11.18
N MET A 156 -16.57 -6.10 -12.08
CA MET A 156 -17.21 -7.41 -11.94
C MET A 156 -16.94 -8.27 -13.16
N ARG A 157 -16.81 -9.57 -12.96
CA ARG A 157 -16.55 -10.53 -14.03
C ARG A 157 -17.35 -11.80 -13.80
N LYS A 158 -17.87 -12.36 -14.90
CA LYS A 158 -18.49 -13.69 -14.95
C LYS A 158 -17.75 -14.56 -15.96
N SER A 159 -17.36 -15.75 -15.56
CA SER A 159 -16.89 -16.79 -16.50
C SER A 159 -18.09 -17.42 -17.20
N LEU A 160 -17.98 -17.65 -18.51
CA LEU A 160 -19.03 -18.25 -19.35
C LEU A 160 -18.70 -19.69 -19.72
#